data_310888c2d37045cb15dc2ad215756a0f
#
_entry.id   310888c2d37045cb15dc2ad215756a0f
#
_cell.length_a   1.000
_cell.length_b   1.000
_cell.length_c   1.000
_cell.angle_alpha   90.00
_cell.angle_beta   90.00
_cell.angle_gamma   90.00
#
_symmetry.space_group_name_H-M   'P 1'
#
loop_
_entity.id
_entity.type
_entity.pdbx_description
1 polymer ?
#
loop_
_entity_poly.entity_id
_entity_poly.type
_entity_poly.pdbx_seq_one_letter_code
_entity_poly.pdbx_strand_id
1 'polypeptide(L)'
;SKFPADIYSKLCDAYDSCEDVAAAQKNLREVLLKCAKDIKDKYINPPRTTDFAIMFLPTEGLYAEAVRLGLIEELQMRFRVNLSGPSTMAALLNSLQMGFRTLAIQKRSSEVWDLLSQIKREFGKFDDVLRATQKSLEKAHNDLETLVGVRTRQICRTLKKVETLPETDPTGEYKTL
;
A
#
# COMPACT_ATOMS: atom_id res chain seq x y z
N SER A 1 -21.75 25.08 13.10
CA SER A 1 -22.25 26.46 13.23
C SER A 1 -23.24 26.70 12.11
N LYS A 2 -24.47 27.06 12.45
CA LYS A 2 -25.50 27.37 11.45
C LYS A 2 -25.20 28.75 10.89
N PHE A 3 -25.06 28.87 9.57
CA PHE A 3 -25.00 30.17 8.90
C PHE A 3 -26.39 30.84 9.03
N PRO A 4 -26.45 32.07 9.48
CA PRO A 4 -27.72 32.79 9.56
C PRO A 4 -28.19 33.18 8.16
N ALA A 5 -29.09 32.37 7.59
CA ALA A 5 -29.65 32.58 6.25
C ALA A 5 -30.35 33.95 6.08
N ASP A 6 -30.89 34.49 7.18
CA ASP A 6 -31.60 35.76 7.22
C ASP A 6 -30.75 36.96 6.77
N ILE A 7 -29.41 36.88 6.92
CA ILE A 7 -28.50 37.96 6.52
C ILE A 7 -28.39 38.04 5.02
N TYR A 8 -28.36 36.89 4.33
CA TYR A 8 -28.34 36.87 2.89
C TYR A 8 -29.68 37.33 2.30
N SER A 9 -30.79 36.91 2.91
CA SER A 9 -32.14 37.40 2.53
C SER A 9 -32.20 38.92 2.60
N LYS A 10 -31.75 39.52 3.72
CA LYS A 10 -31.69 40.99 3.88
C LYS A 10 -30.83 41.68 2.85
N LEU A 11 -29.76 41.07 2.42
CA LEU A 11 -28.92 41.61 1.34
C LEU A 11 -29.68 41.55 -0.01
N CYS A 12 -30.38 40.47 -0.31
CA CYS A 12 -31.21 40.37 -1.52
C CYS A 12 -32.32 41.45 -1.49
N ASP A 13 -33.01 41.61 -0.36
CA ASP A 13 -34.08 42.60 -0.18
C ASP A 13 -33.50 44.05 -0.36
N ALA A 14 -32.28 44.32 0.13
CA ALA A 14 -31.60 45.60 -0.06
C ALA A 14 -31.20 45.89 -1.52
N TYR A 15 -30.86 44.84 -2.29
CA TYR A 15 -30.65 44.96 -3.73
C TYR A 15 -31.95 45.27 -4.48
N ASP A 16 -33.05 44.66 -4.10
CA ASP A 16 -34.36 44.83 -4.74
C ASP A 16 -34.97 46.20 -4.42
N SER A 17 -34.77 46.72 -3.20
CA SER A 17 -35.28 48.02 -2.74
C SER A 17 -34.36 49.19 -3.07
N CYS A 18 -33.15 48.95 -3.58
CA CYS A 18 -32.10 49.96 -3.73
C CYS A 18 -31.75 50.73 -2.45
N GLU A 19 -32.05 50.18 -1.28
CA GLU A 19 -31.72 50.74 0.02
C GLU A 19 -30.33 50.24 0.44
N ASP A 20 -29.65 50.97 1.21
CA ASP A 20 -28.32 50.84 1.83
C ASP A 20 -27.59 49.47 1.66
N VAL A 21 -27.35 49.09 0.40
CA VAL A 21 -26.68 47.86 0.00
C VAL A 21 -25.30 47.76 0.66
N ALA A 22 -24.61 48.89 0.86
CA ALA A 22 -23.30 48.91 1.47
C ALA A 22 -23.34 48.48 2.95
N ALA A 23 -24.36 48.89 3.71
CA ALA A 23 -24.54 48.41 5.08
C ALA A 23 -24.85 46.92 5.15
N ALA A 24 -25.70 46.41 4.25
CA ALA A 24 -26.01 45.00 4.18
C ALA A 24 -24.78 44.14 3.81
N GLN A 25 -23.95 44.60 2.88
CA GLN A 25 -22.68 43.94 2.53
C GLN A 25 -21.68 43.97 3.68
N LYS A 26 -21.54 45.07 4.39
CA LYS A 26 -20.69 45.17 5.58
C LYS A 26 -21.12 44.19 6.66
N ASN A 27 -22.42 44.06 6.92
CA ASN A 27 -22.98 43.16 7.88
C ASN A 27 -22.70 41.68 7.46
N LEU A 28 -22.90 41.33 6.19
CA LEU A 28 -22.56 39.99 5.65
C LEU A 28 -21.08 39.66 5.86
N ARG A 29 -20.20 40.64 5.55
CA ARG A 29 -18.75 40.47 5.74
C ARG A 29 -18.40 40.22 7.21
N GLU A 30 -18.93 40.99 8.13
CA GLU A 30 -18.67 40.81 9.57
C GLU A 30 -19.14 39.44 10.08
N VAL A 31 -20.28 38.97 9.62
CA VAL A 31 -20.82 37.65 9.99
C VAL A 31 -19.95 36.54 9.43
N LEU A 32 -19.53 36.62 8.16
CA LEU A 32 -18.67 35.57 7.57
C LEU A 32 -17.29 35.52 8.27
N LEU A 33 -16.72 36.67 8.61
CA LEU A 33 -15.47 36.74 9.39
C LEU A 33 -15.61 36.14 10.78
N LYS A 34 -16.74 36.41 11.47
CA LYS A 34 -17.04 35.83 12.77
C LYS A 34 -17.21 34.31 12.67
N CYS A 35 -17.98 33.83 11.69
CA CYS A 35 -18.15 32.40 11.46
C CYS A 35 -16.81 31.69 11.18
N ALA A 36 -15.95 32.30 10.38
CA ALA A 36 -14.63 31.73 10.07
C ALA A 36 -13.72 31.67 11.30
N LYS A 37 -13.75 32.72 12.14
CA LYS A 37 -13.05 32.71 13.42
C LYS A 37 -13.55 31.59 14.33
N ASP A 38 -14.86 31.46 14.47
CA ASP A 38 -15.47 30.37 15.26
C ASP A 38 -15.09 29.00 14.75
N ILE A 39 -15.01 28.80 13.41
CA ILE A 39 -14.58 27.55 12.80
C ILE A 39 -13.12 27.26 13.14
N LYS A 40 -12.26 28.26 12.99
CA LYS A 40 -10.82 28.13 13.33
C LYS A 40 -10.65 27.71 14.78
N ASP A 41 -11.28 28.44 15.69
CA ASP A 41 -11.06 28.26 17.13
C ASP A 41 -11.65 26.93 17.65
N LYS A 42 -12.73 26.41 17.02
CA LYS A 42 -13.43 25.20 17.48
C LYS A 42 -12.98 23.92 16.79
N TYR A 43 -12.57 24.00 15.51
CA TYR A 43 -12.42 22.80 14.69
C TYR A 43 -11.00 22.59 14.11
N ILE A 44 -10.14 23.60 14.06
CA ILE A 44 -8.75 23.44 13.56
C ILE A 44 -7.83 23.18 14.74
N ASN A 45 -7.41 21.92 14.90
CA ASN A 45 -6.50 21.48 15.98
C ASN A 45 -5.48 20.46 15.46
N PRO A 46 -4.48 20.87 14.68
CA PRO A 46 -3.42 19.98 14.22
C PRO A 46 -2.63 19.40 15.41
N PRO A 47 -2.18 18.14 15.38
CA PRO A 47 -2.28 17.16 14.28
C PRO A 47 -3.58 16.32 14.29
N ARG A 48 -4.53 16.60 15.19
CA ARG A 48 -5.78 15.82 15.27
C ARG A 48 -6.73 16.10 14.11
N THR A 49 -6.63 17.27 13.52
CA THR A 49 -7.38 17.69 12.33
C THR A 49 -6.42 18.15 11.25
N THR A 50 -6.95 18.43 10.06
CA THR A 50 -6.25 19.22 9.05
C THR A 50 -5.91 20.61 9.61
N ASP A 51 -4.96 21.27 9.00
CA ASP A 51 -4.55 22.65 9.32
C ASP A 51 -5.43 23.71 8.65
N PHE A 52 -6.49 23.27 7.97
CA PHE A 52 -7.50 24.12 7.34
C PHE A 52 -8.91 23.56 7.58
N ALA A 53 -9.91 24.40 7.38
CA ALA A 53 -11.32 24.01 7.39
C ALA A 53 -12.03 24.54 6.14
N ILE A 54 -13.21 23.95 5.86
CA ILE A 54 -14.06 24.39 4.75
C ILE A 54 -15.33 24.95 5.34
N MET A 55 -15.66 26.19 4.94
CA MET A 55 -16.94 26.81 5.23
C MET A 55 -17.85 26.71 4.02
N PHE A 56 -18.86 25.86 4.12
CA PHE A 56 -19.85 25.68 3.07
C PHE A 56 -20.93 26.74 3.11
N LEU A 57 -21.13 27.41 1.97
CA LEU A 57 -22.19 28.38 1.76
C LEU A 57 -23.30 27.71 0.96
N PRO A 58 -24.56 27.75 1.44
CA PRO A 58 -25.64 26.90 0.91
C PRO A 58 -26.16 27.33 -0.45
N THR A 59 -25.86 28.54 -0.91
CA THR A 59 -26.29 29.06 -2.22
C THR A 59 -25.12 29.62 -3.02
N GLU A 60 -25.18 29.48 -4.34
CA GLU A 60 -24.17 30.06 -5.24
C GLU A 60 -24.15 31.58 -5.19
N GLY A 61 -25.33 32.21 -5.02
CA GLY A 61 -25.42 33.66 -4.89
C GLY A 61 -24.67 34.20 -3.67
N LEU A 62 -24.78 33.52 -2.52
CA LEU A 62 -24.02 33.87 -1.31
C LEU A 62 -22.51 33.68 -1.53
N TYR A 63 -22.11 32.60 -2.21
CA TYR A 63 -20.72 32.36 -2.54
C TYR A 63 -20.19 33.45 -3.49
N ALA A 64 -20.94 33.79 -4.56
CA ALA A 64 -20.55 34.84 -5.49
C ALA A 64 -20.40 36.19 -4.79
N GLU A 65 -21.29 36.50 -3.85
CA GLU A 65 -21.20 37.75 -3.06
C GLU A 65 -19.95 37.74 -2.15
N ALA A 66 -19.63 36.64 -1.49
CA ALA A 66 -18.42 36.52 -0.69
C ALA A 66 -17.14 36.66 -1.55
N VAL A 67 -17.15 36.16 -2.78
CA VAL A 67 -16.06 36.37 -3.76
C VAL A 67 -15.95 37.85 -4.11
N ARG A 68 -17.07 38.50 -4.41
CA ARG A 68 -17.11 39.95 -4.75
C ARG A 68 -16.60 40.83 -3.64
N LEU A 69 -16.85 40.48 -2.39
CA LEU A 69 -16.34 41.16 -1.22
C LEU A 69 -14.87 40.87 -0.89
N GLY A 70 -14.18 40.04 -1.70
CA GLY A 70 -12.77 39.68 -1.49
C GLY A 70 -12.50 38.84 -0.26
N LEU A 71 -13.52 38.10 0.22
CA LEU A 71 -13.41 37.36 1.47
C LEU A 71 -12.64 36.05 1.35
N ILE A 72 -12.50 35.49 0.15
CA ILE A 72 -11.82 34.19 -0.03
C ILE A 72 -10.40 34.26 0.50
N GLU A 73 -9.60 35.19 0.01
CA GLU A 73 -8.20 35.32 0.40
C GLU A 73 -8.07 35.72 1.88
N GLU A 74 -8.91 36.65 2.35
CA GLU A 74 -8.87 37.11 3.74
C GLU A 74 -9.16 35.96 4.71
N LEU A 75 -10.17 35.14 4.46
CA LEU A 75 -10.55 34.02 5.33
C LEU A 75 -9.51 32.91 5.30
N GLN A 76 -8.93 32.65 4.13
CA GLN A 76 -7.86 31.66 3.98
C GLN A 76 -6.59 32.09 4.72
N MET A 77 -6.14 33.33 4.55
CA MET A 77 -4.90 33.82 5.15
C MET A 77 -5.02 33.99 6.67
N ARG A 78 -6.11 34.57 7.17
CA ARG A 78 -6.28 34.89 8.60
C ARG A 78 -6.75 33.69 9.44
N PHE A 79 -7.64 32.88 8.89
CA PHE A 79 -8.33 31.83 9.64
C PHE A 79 -8.04 30.42 9.11
N ARG A 80 -7.38 30.27 7.95
CA ARG A 80 -7.18 29.00 7.25
C ARG A 80 -8.53 28.30 6.92
N VAL A 81 -9.54 29.11 6.62
CA VAL A 81 -10.87 28.66 6.25
C VAL A 81 -11.10 28.94 4.77
N ASN A 82 -11.34 27.88 4.01
CA ASN A 82 -11.66 27.97 2.59
C ASN A 82 -13.18 28.07 2.41
N LEU A 83 -13.63 29.04 1.63
CA LEU A 83 -15.04 29.14 1.24
C LEU A 83 -15.37 28.14 0.13
N SER A 84 -16.55 27.57 0.18
CA SER A 84 -17.06 26.69 -0.87
C SER A 84 -18.55 26.87 -1.04
N GLY A 85 -18.99 27.10 -2.28
CA GLY A 85 -20.38 27.03 -2.69
C GLY A 85 -20.77 25.58 -3.08
N PRO A 86 -22.01 25.34 -3.49
CA PRO A 86 -22.49 24.02 -3.89
C PRO A 86 -21.66 23.40 -5.02
N SER A 87 -21.40 24.14 -6.09
CA SER A 87 -20.62 23.63 -7.25
C SER A 87 -19.14 23.39 -6.90
N THR A 88 -18.53 24.32 -6.18
CA THR A 88 -17.12 24.19 -5.76
C THR A 88 -16.94 23.08 -4.73
N MET A 89 -17.92 22.83 -3.84
CA MET A 89 -17.93 21.72 -2.90
C MET A 89 -17.98 20.38 -3.64
N ALA A 90 -18.84 20.25 -4.64
CA ALA A 90 -18.92 19.03 -5.44
C ALA A 90 -17.60 18.72 -6.14
N ALA A 91 -16.96 19.72 -6.76
CA ALA A 91 -15.65 19.58 -7.39
C ALA A 91 -14.55 19.17 -6.38
N LEU A 92 -14.55 19.81 -5.20
CA LEU A 92 -13.61 19.50 -4.12
C LEU A 92 -13.78 18.06 -3.62
N LEU A 93 -15.00 17.63 -3.35
CA LEU A 93 -15.30 16.27 -2.89
C LEU A 93 -14.87 15.23 -3.93
N ASN A 94 -15.11 15.49 -5.22
CA ASN A 94 -14.65 14.62 -6.30
C ASN A 94 -13.11 14.52 -6.35
N SER A 95 -12.42 15.65 -6.20
CA SER A 95 -10.96 15.69 -6.16
C SER A 95 -10.40 14.93 -4.95
N LEU A 96 -11.02 15.08 -3.79
CA LEU A 96 -10.65 14.32 -2.57
C LEU A 96 -10.90 12.82 -2.76
N GLN A 97 -12.01 12.42 -3.37
CA GLN A 97 -12.32 11.03 -3.67
C GLN A 97 -11.24 10.40 -4.57
N MET A 98 -10.80 11.12 -5.60
CA MET A 98 -9.70 10.67 -6.46
C MET A 98 -8.39 10.55 -5.68
N GLY A 99 -8.07 11.53 -4.84
CA GLY A 99 -6.87 11.50 -3.97
C GLY A 99 -6.85 10.30 -3.03
N PHE A 100 -7.94 10.03 -2.33
CA PHE A 100 -8.06 8.87 -1.45
C PHE A 100 -7.99 7.54 -2.20
N ARG A 101 -8.56 7.47 -3.41
CA ARG A 101 -8.45 6.29 -4.27
C ARG A 101 -6.99 6.02 -4.66
N THR A 102 -6.26 7.06 -5.00
CA THR A 102 -4.82 6.96 -5.34
C THR A 102 -3.99 6.51 -4.15
N LEU A 103 -4.22 7.07 -2.95
CA LEU A 103 -3.55 6.64 -1.72
C LEU A 103 -3.85 5.18 -1.37
N ALA A 104 -5.09 4.73 -1.55
CA ALA A 104 -5.47 3.34 -1.32
C ALA A 104 -4.74 2.38 -2.29
N ILE A 105 -4.55 2.77 -3.55
CA ILE A 105 -3.79 2.00 -4.53
C ILE A 105 -2.30 1.95 -4.14
N GLN A 106 -1.71 3.07 -3.75
CA GLN A 106 -0.32 3.13 -3.31
C GLN A 106 -0.06 2.23 -2.10
N LYS A 107 -0.95 2.24 -1.12
CA LYS A 107 -0.84 1.36 0.06
C LYS A 107 -0.87 -0.12 -0.34
N ARG A 108 -1.79 -0.52 -1.22
CA ARG A 108 -1.86 -1.90 -1.73
C ARG A 108 -0.62 -2.29 -2.53
N SER A 109 -0.07 -1.35 -3.30
CA SER A 109 1.18 -1.59 -4.04
C SER A 109 2.35 -1.89 -3.11
N SER A 110 2.49 -1.16 -2.00
CA SER A 110 3.51 -1.43 -0.99
C SER A 110 3.37 -2.83 -0.37
N GLU A 111 2.15 -3.24 -0.01
CA GLU A 111 1.87 -4.57 0.52
C GLU A 111 2.24 -5.70 -0.47
N VAL A 112 2.02 -5.48 -1.78
CA VAL A 112 2.40 -6.42 -2.84
C VAL A 112 3.94 -6.53 -2.95
N TRP A 113 4.67 -5.42 -2.87
CA TRP A 113 6.13 -5.44 -2.90
C TRP A 113 6.74 -6.17 -1.70
N ASP A 114 6.15 -6.01 -0.52
CA ASP A 114 6.57 -6.73 0.69
C ASP A 114 6.33 -8.23 0.54
N LEU A 115 5.17 -8.63 0.00
CA LEU A 115 4.84 -10.02 -0.27
C LEU A 115 5.79 -10.64 -1.30
N LEU A 116 6.06 -9.94 -2.41
CA LEU A 116 7.01 -10.39 -3.43
C LEU A 116 8.43 -10.57 -2.85
N SER A 117 8.83 -9.67 -1.95
CA SER A 117 10.12 -9.77 -1.27
C SER A 117 10.20 -10.98 -0.34
N GLN A 118 9.11 -11.34 0.33
CA GLN A 118 9.01 -12.56 1.14
C GLN A 118 9.09 -13.82 0.26
N ILE A 119 8.31 -13.85 -0.82
CA ILE A 119 8.31 -14.96 -1.77
C ILE A 119 9.72 -15.17 -2.34
N LYS A 120 10.40 -14.11 -2.77
CA LYS A 120 11.78 -14.19 -3.27
C LYS A 120 12.74 -14.82 -2.26
N ARG A 121 12.61 -14.49 -0.98
CA ARG A 121 13.43 -15.10 0.09
C ARG A 121 13.15 -16.59 0.28
N GLU A 122 11.87 -16.98 0.23
CA GLU A 122 11.49 -18.40 0.35
C GLU A 122 11.97 -19.22 -0.86
N PHE A 123 11.88 -18.68 -2.07
CA PHE A 123 12.48 -19.30 -3.26
C PHE A 123 13.99 -19.48 -3.14
N GLY A 124 14.70 -18.51 -2.55
CA GLY A 124 16.14 -18.63 -2.28
C GLY A 124 16.45 -19.83 -1.37
N LYS A 125 15.71 -19.98 -0.27
CA LYS A 125 15.87 -21.14 0.64
C LYS A 125 15.55 -22.47 -0.06
N PHE A 126 14.52 -22.47 -0.92
CA PHE A 126 14.15 -23.66 -1.69
C PHE A 126 15.26 -24.08 -2.66
N ASP A 127 15.89 -23.11 -3.37
CA ASP A 127 17.04 -23.38 -4.25
C ASP A 127 18.22 -23.98 -3.47
N ASP A 128 18.51 -23.45 -2.28
CA ASP A 128 19.58 -23.99 -1.42
C ASP A 128 19.32 -25.46 -1.01
N VAL A 129 18.07 -25.78 -0.64
CA VAL A 129 17.67 -27.16 -0.29
C VAL A 129 17.76 -28.08 -1.49
N LEU A 130 17.34 -27.64 -2.67
CA LEU A 130 17.44 -28.42 -3.90
C LEU A 130 18.92 -28.73 -4.24
N ARG A 131 19.80 -27.75 -4.15
CA ARG A 131 21.25 -27.93 -4.38
C ARG A 131 21.87 -28.90 -3.37
N ALA A 132 21.49 -28.79 -2.10
CA ALA A 132 21.95 -29.73 -1.07
C ALA A 132 21.46 -31.16 -1.33
N THR A 133 20.22 -31.33 -1.75
CA THR A 133 19.63 -32.62 -2.11
C THR A 133 20.32 -33.23 -3.33
N GLN A 134 20.56 -32.43 -4.37
CA GLN A 134 21.29 -32.87 -5.57
C GLN A 134 22.68 -33.36 -5.23
N LYS A 135 23.43 -32.60 -4.42
CA LYS A 135 24.77 -32.98 -3.94
C LYS A 135 24.76 -34.27 -3.12
N SER A 136 23.71 -34.50 -2.32
CA SER A 136 23.54 -35.73 -1.55
C SER A 136 23.24 -36.94 -2.45
N LEU A 137 22.45 -36.74 -3.49
CA LEU A 137 22.16 -37.79 -4.50
C LEU A 137 23.41 -38.15 -5.30
N GLU A 138 24.21 -37.15 -5.72
CA GLU A 138 25.49 -37.41 -6.41
C GLU A 138 26.45 -38.20 -5.52
N LYS A 139 26.54 -37.87 -4.24
CA LYS A 139 27.35 -38.62 -3.29
C LYS A 139 26.86 -40.08 -3.13
N ALA A 140 25.56 -40.26 -2.95
CA ALA A 140 24.98 -41.60 -2.86
C ALA A 140 25.20 -42.45 -4.14
N HIS A 141 25.12 -41.82 -5.32
CA HIS A 141 25.41 -42.45 -6.59
C HIS A 141 26.87 -42.93 -6.67
N ASN A 142 27.83 -42.08 -6.32
CA ASN A 142 29.26 -42.41 -6.30
C ASN A 142 29.60 -43.49 -5.28
N ASP A 143 28.95 -43.47 -4.10
CA ASP A 143 29.14 -44.48 -3.07
C ASP A 143 28.61 -45.84 -3.56
N LEU A 144 27.47 -45.87 -4.25
CA LEU A 144 26.92 -47.10 -4.89
C LEU A 144 27.84 -47.64 -6.00
N GLU A 145 28.34 -46.79 -6.90
CA GLU A 145 29.30 -47.22 -7.93
C GLU A 145 30.56 -47.83 -7.32
N THR A 146 31.07 -47.20 -6.26
CA THR A 146 32.27 -47.72 -5.55
C THR A 146 32.00 -49.09 -4.92
N LEU A 147 30.86 -49.23 -4.25
CA LEU A 147 30.48 -50.48 -3.58
C LEU A 147 30.24 -51.62 -4.59
N VAL A 148 29.49 -51.33 -5.66
CA VAL A 148 29.21 -52.31 -6.71
C VAL A 148 30.50 -52.72 -7.43
N GLY A 149 31.31 -51.72 -7.84
CA GLY A 149 32.56 -52.00 -8.55
C GLY A 149 33.60 -52.74 -7.73
N VAL A 150 33.71 -52.51 -6.43
CA VAL A 150 34.65 -53.17 -5.53
C VAL A 150 34.17 -54.58 -5.20
N ARG A 151 32.90 -54.70 -4.81
CA ARG A 151 32.33 -56.04 -4.45
C ARG A 151 32.23 -57.00 -5.64
N THR A 152 31.83 -56.51 -6.80
CA THR A 152 31.79 -57.34 -8.01
C THR A 152 33.17 -57.84 -8.39
N ARG A 153 34.19 -57.02 -8.30
CA ARG A 153 35.59 -57.44 -8.53
C ARG A 153 36.07 -58.45 -7.48
N GLN A 154 35.71 -58.36 -6.21
CA GLN A 154 36.04 -59.32 -5.18
C GLN A 154 35.32 -60.65 -5.39
N ILE A 155 34.02 -60.62 -5.72
CA ILE A 155 33.24 -61.82 -6.03
C ILE A 155 33.81 -62.57 -7.23
N CYS A 156 34.12 -61.86 -8.34
CA CYS A 156 34.75 -62.42 -9.51
C CYS A 156 36.12 -63.03 -9.20
N ARG A 157 36.93 -62.41 -8.34
CA ARG A 157 38.23 -62.97 -7.91
C ARG A 157 38.04 -64.23 -7.07
N THR A 158 37.02 -64.28 -6.20
CA THR A 158 36.75 -65.47 -5.37
C THR A 158 36.21 -66.62 -6.22
N LEU A 159 35.33 -66.37 -7.16
CA LEU A 159 34.82 -67.33 -8.10
C LEU A 159 35.94 -67.92 -8.98
N LYS A 160 36.84 -67.08 -9.50
CA LYS A 160 38.02 -67.57 -10.24
C LYS A 160 38.92 -68.49 -9.40
N LYS A 161 39.06 -68.28 -8.09
CA LYS A 161 39.81 -69.19 -7.20
C LYS A 161 39.14 -70.52 -7.01
N VAL A 162 37.82 -70.55 -7.04
CA VAL A 162 37.04 -71.80 -6.91
C VAL A 162 37.12 -72.66 -8.23
N GLU A 163 37.11 -71.95 -9.38
CA GLU A 163 37.27 -72.62 -10.69
C GLU A 163 38.65 -73.21 -10.92
N THR A 164 39.67 -72.78 -10.17
CA THR A 164 41.06 -73.26 -10.28
C THR A 164 41.40 -74.32 -9.23
N LEU A 165 40.42 -74.81 -8.44
CA LEU A 165 40.61 -76.02 -7.62
C LEU A 165 40.65 -77.24 -8.53
N PRO A 166 41.70 -78.07 -8.44
CA PRO A 166 41.76 -79.31 -9.26
C PRO A 166 40.62 -80.23 -8.90
N GLU A 167 39.95 -80.73 -9.91
CA GLU A 167 38.95 -81.83 -9.73
C GLU A 167 39.67 -82.96 -9.01
N THR A 168 39.22 -83.25 -7.82
CA THR A 168 39.60 -84.46 -7.10
C THR A 168 38.90 -85.68 -7.79
N ASP A 169 39.66 -86.51 -8.47
CA ASP A 169 39.19 -87.78 -9.00
C ASP A 169 38.57 -88.61 -7.87
N PRO A 170 37.47 -89.28 -8.10
CA PRO A 170 36.75 -90.08 -7.09
C PRO A 170 37.54 -91.32 -6.61
N THR A 171 38.76 -91.53 -7.05
CA THR A 171 39.57 -92.75 -6.71
C THR A 171 40.74 -92.44 -5.75
N GLY A 172 40.75 -91.32 -5.01
CA GLY A 172 41.54 -91.14 -3.77
C GLY A 172 43.07 -91.37 -3.85
N GLU A 173 43.74 -91.30 -5.02
CA GLU A 173 45.18 -91.40 -5.11
C GLU A 173 45.83 -90.05 -5.38
N TYR A 174 46.59 -89.56 -4.41
CA TYR A 174 47.47 -88.39 -4.53
C TYR A 174 48.65 -88.73 -5.47
N LYS A 175 48.67 -88.19 -6.67
CA LYS A 175 49.90 -88.18 -7.48
C LYS A 175 50.73 -87.00 -7.07
N THR A 176 51.78 -87.28 -6.33
CA THR A 176 52.96 -86.37 -6.12
C THR A 176 53.68 -86.29 -7.46
N LEU A 177 53.83 -85.04 -7.92
CA LEU A 177 54.99 -84.52 -8.63
C LEU A 177 55.20 -83.06 -8.34
#